data_3a4e83ba0d60f3a14c2bd91187ff6b91
#
_entry.id   3a4e83ba0d60f3a14c2bd91187ff6b91
#
_cell.length_a   1.000
_cell.length_b   1.000
_cell.length_c   1.000
_cell.angle_alpha   90.00
_cell.angle_beta   90.00
_cell.angle_gamma   90.00
#
_symmetry.space_group_name_H-M   'P 1'
#
loop_
_entity.id
_entity.type
_entity.pdbx_description
1 polymer ?
#
loop_
_entity_poly.entity_id
_entity_poly.type
_entity_poly.pdbx_seq_one_letter_code
_entity_poly.pdbx_strand_id
1 'polypeptide(L)' 'MATTPEERFDRIERTLDRILERHETLARTIDVLGDMQRASDERLAQIMDTMTSLANIISSHDQRLDNLEKR' A
#
# COMPACT_ATOMS: atom_id res chain seq x y z
N MET A 1 27.27 -21.99 -35.77
CA MET A 1 26.55 -21.61 -36.99
C MET A 1 26.14 -20.17 -36.93
N ALA A 2 26.35 -19.41 -37.99
CA ALA A 2 25.96 -18.00 -38.02
C ALA A 2 24.44 -17.90 -38.16
N THR A 3 23.78 -17.19 -37.27
CA THR A 3 22.37 -16.88 -37.37
C THR A 3 22.15 -15.86 -38.47
N THR A 4 21.06 -16.01 -39.26
CA THR A 4 20.71 -15.03 -40.27
C THR A 4 20.25 -13.73 -39.64
N PRO A 5 20.35 -12.57 -40.32
CA PRO A 5 19.76 -11.32 -39.81
C PRO A 5 18.28 -11.45 -39.52
N GLU A 6 17.51 -12.20 -40.29
CA GLU A 6 16.07 -12.42 -40.08
C GLU A 6 15.80 -13.16 -38.78
N GLU A 7 16.59 -14.18 -38.46
CA GLU A 7 16.50 -14.90 -37.20
C GLU A 7 16.80 -14.01 -36.00
N ARG A 8 17.77 -13.10 -36.18
CA ARG A 8 18.10 -12.12 -35.12
C ARG A 8 16.94 -11.14 -34.88
N PHE A 9 16.32 -10.66 -35.94
CA PHE A 9 15.17 -9.77 -35.84
C PHE A 9 14.01 -10.47 -35.14
N ASP A 10 13.69 -11.71 -35.51
CA ASP A 10 12.63 -12.48 -34.88
C ASP A 10 12.89 -12.67 -33.40
N ARG A 11 14.13 -12.93 -33.02
CA ARG A 11 14.52 -13.09 -31.62
C ARG A 11 14.37 -11.79 -30.86
N ILE A 12 14.76 -10.67 -31.44
CA ILE A 12 14.63 -9.35 -30.84
C ILE A 12 13.15 -9.01 -30.67
N GLU A 13 12.32 -9.23 -31.67
CA GLU A 13 10.87 -8.99 -31.59
C GLU A 13 10.24 -9.78 -30.47
N ARG A 14 10.58 -11.07 -30.33
CA ARG A 14 10.06 -11.90 -29.25
C ARG A 14 10.49 -11.42 -27.89
N THR A 15 11.73 -10.95 -27.78
CA THR A 15 12.25 -10.39 -26.53
C THR A 15 11.52 -9.10 -26.17
N LEU A 16 11.30 -8.23 -27.16
CA LEU A 16 10.54 -6.99 -26.96
C LEU A 16 9.09 -7.25 -26.53
N ASP A 17 8.44 -8.21 -27.15
CA ASP A 17 7.07 -8.60 -26.76
C ASP A 17 7.02 -9.06 -25.31
N ARG A 18 7.97 -9.85 -24.87
CA ARG A 18 8.07 -10.30 -23.48
C ARG A 18 8.30 -9.13 -22.53
N ILE A 19 9.15 -8.20 -22.92
CA ILE A 19 9.41 -7.01 -22.12
C ILE A 19 8.14 -6.18 -21.98
N LEU A 20 7.40 -5.98 -23.07
CA LEU A 20 6.13 -5.25 -23.05
C LEU A 20 5.12 -5.92 -22.12
N GLU A 21 4.95 -7.23 -22.21
CA GLU A 21 4.06 -7.98 -21.33
C GLU A 21 4.44 -7.83 -19.87
N ARG A 22 5.73 -7.91 -19.56
CA ARG A 22 6.23 -7.72 -18.19
C ARG A 22 5.98 -6.31 -17.70
N HIS A 23 6.17 -5.31 -18.56
CA HIS A 23 5.91 -3.91 -18.22
C HIS A 23 4.44 -3.68 -17.90
N GLU A 24 3.54 -4.24 -18.69
CA GLU A 24 2.10 -4.15 -18.46
C GLU A 24 1.72 -4.80 -17.12
N THR A 25 2.29 -5.97 -16.83
CA THR A 25 2.05 -6.67 -15.57
C THR A 25 2.57 -5.85 -14.38
N LEU A 26 3.77 -5.27 -14.52
CA LEU A 26 4.35 -4.43 -13.48
C LEU A 26 3.51 -3.17 -13.25
N ALA A 27 3.05 -2.53 -14.31
CA ALA A 27 2.21 -1.34 -14.20
C ALA A 27 0.91 -1.65 -13.44
N ARG A 28 0.27 -2.77 -13.73
CA ARG A 28 -0.93 -3.22 -13.00
C ARG A 28 -0.62 -3.53 -11.54
N THR A 29 0.52 -4.17 -11.29
CA THR A 29 0.95 -4.47 -9.92
C THR A 29 1.19 -3.19 -9.13
N ILE A 30 1.82 -2.20 -9.72
CA ILE A 30 2.05 -0.90 -9.10
C ILE A 30 0.72 -0.22 -8.77
N ASP A 31 -0.24 -0.25 -9.68
CA ASP A 31 -1.58 0.32 -9.45
C ASP A 31 -2.28 -0.36 -8.27
N VAL A 32 -2.24 -1.68 -8.22
CA VAL A 32 -2.82 -2.45 -7.11
C VAL A 32 -2.14 -2.11 -5.79
N LEU A 33 -0.80 -2.04 -5.79
CA LEU A 33 -0.04 -1.68 -4.59
C LEU A 33 -0.37 -0.27 -4.13
N GLY A 34 -0.55 0.67 -5.07
CA GLY A 34 -0.97 2.03 -4.75
C GLY A 34 -2.33 2.08 -4.08
N ASP A 35 -3.30 1.30 -4.57
CA ASP A 35 -4.63 1.20 -3.98
C ASP A 35 -4.57 0.57 -2.59
N MET A 36 -3.78 -0.47 -2.41
CA MET A 36 -3.56 -1.11 -1.12
C MET A 36 -2.94 -0.15 -0.11
N GLN A 37 -1.97 0.65 -0.57
CA GLN A 37 -1.32 1.64 0.28
C GLN A 37 -2.32 2.70 0.77
N ARG A 38 -3.19 3.18 -0.12
CA ARG A 38 -4.23 4.15 0.25
C ARG A 38 -5.21 3.57 1.26
N ALA A 39 -5.64 2.33 1.04
CA ALA A 39 -6.53 1.64 1.98
C ALA A 39 -5.86 1.46 3.34
N SER A 40 -4.58 1.13 3.36
CA SER A 40 -3.79 0.99 4.58
C SER A 40 -3.67 2.32 5.31
N ASP A 41 -3.41 3.41 4.59
CA ASP A 41 -3.30 4.76 5.17
C ASP A 41 -4.63 5.20 5.78
N GLU A 42 -5.76 4.91 5.13
CA GLU A 42 -7.09 5.19 5.67
C GLU A 42 -7.36 4.44 6.97
N ARG A 43 -6.96 3.16 7.03
CA ARG A 43 -7.10 2.36 8.26
C ARG A 43 -6.25 2.92 9.38
N LEU A 44 -5.03 3.35 9.07
CA LEU A 44 -4.16 3.98 10.07
C LEU A 44 -4.77 5.26 10.61
N ALA A 45 -5.34 6.10 9.74
CA ALA A 45 -6.02 7.32 10.17
C ALA A 45 -7.19 7.01 11.10
N GLN A 46 -8.00 5.98 10.79
CA GLN A 46 -9.10 5.55 11.64
C GLN A 46 -8.62 5.04 13.00
N ILE A 47 -7.54 4.27 13.01
CA ILE A 47 -6.92 3.77 14.25
C ILE A 47 -6.45 4.95 15.11
N MET A 48 -5.79 5.92 14.51
CA MET A 48 -5.33 7.12 15.22
C MET A 48 -6.50 7.91 15.82
N ASP A 49 -7.59 8.07 15.09
CA ASP A 49 -8.78 8.73 15.60
C ASP A 49 -9.37 7.97 16.78
N THR A 50 -9.44 6.65 16.68
CA THR A 50 -9.94 5.79 17.76
C THR A 50 -9.04 5.90 18.99
N MET A 51 -7.74 5.91 18.82
CA MET A 51 -6.79 6.07 19.92
C MET A 51 -6.96 7.43 20.61
N THR A 52 -7.15 8.49 19.85
CA THR A 52 -7.42 9.82 20.40
C THR A 52 -8.70 9.82 21.23
N SER A 53 -9.77 9.21 20.71
CA SER A 53 -11.04 9.09 21.45
C SER A 53 -10.87 8.31 22.74
N LEU A 54 -10.13 7.20 22.70
CA LEU A 54 -9.84 6.40 23.89
C LEU A 54 -9.05 7.19 24.91
N ALA A 55 -8.03 7.92 24.48
CA ALA A 55 -7.24 8.76 25.37
C ALA A 55 -8.10 9.80 26.08
N ASN A 56 -9.04 10.41 25.36
CA ASN A 56 -9.97 11.39 25.93
C ASN A 56 -10.90 10.73 26.96
N ILE A 57 -11.40 9.53 26.69
CA ILE A 57 -12.25 8.78 27.61
C ILE A 57 -11.48 8.44 28.89
N ILE A 58 -10.26 7.97 28.77
CA ILE A 58 -9.41 7.62 29.90
C ILE A 58 -9.15 8.87 30.75
N SER A 59 -8.81 9.98 30.13
CA SER A 59 -8.59 11.25 30.82
C SER A 59 -9.84 11.70 31.59
N SER A 60 -11.01 11.55 30.98
CA SER A 60 -12.28 11.87 31.64
C SER A 60 -12.55 10.97 32.83
N HIS A 61 -12.25 9.68 32.72
CA HIS A 61 -12.40 8.73 33.83
C HIS A 61 -11.45 9.07 34.98
N ASP A 62 -10.21 9.45 34.68
CA ASP A 62 -9.26 9.85 35.70
C ASP A 62 -9.73 11.08 36.47
N GLN A 63 -10.29 12.07 35.79
CA GLN A 63 -10.85 13.24 36.43
C GLN A 63 -12.03 12.89 37.34
N ARG A 64 -12.88 11.98 36.91
CA ARG A 64 -14.01 11.51 37.74
C ARG A 64 -13.53 10.79 38.99
N LEU A 65 -12.50 9.95 38.84
CA LEU A 65 -11.91 9.24 39.97
C LEU A 65 -11.28 10.23 40.95
N ASP A 66 -10.55 11.21 40.47
CA ASP A 66 -9.96 12.26 41.32
C ASP A 66 -11.05 13.02 42.08
N ASN A 67 -12.14 13.37 41.41
CA ASN A 67 -13.25 14.09 42.05
C ASN A 67 -13.92 13.24 43.14
N LEU A 68 -14.04 11.94 42.92
CA LEU A 68 -14.60 11.02 43.91
C LEU A 68 -13.69 10.85 45.15
N GLU A 69 -12.38 10.80 44.92
CA GLU A 69 -11.41 10.68 45.98
C GLU A 69 -11.34 11.94 46.88
N LYS A 70 -11.60 13.09 46.28
CA LYS A 70 -11.58 14.38 47.00
C LYS A 70 -12.84 14.62 47.85
N ARG A 71 -13.83 13.81 47.67
CA ARG A 71 -15.06 13.86 48.49
C ARG A 71 -14.84 13.04 49.76
#